data_f1e0937459f74ffe9017def8683d722e
#
_entry.id   f1e0937459f74ffe9017def8683d722e
#
_cell.length_a   1.000
_cell.length_b   1.000
_cell.length_c   1.000
_cell.angle_alpha   90.00
_cell.angle_beta   90.00
_cell.angle_gamma   90.00
#
_symmetry.space_group_name_H-M   'P 1'
#
loop_
_entity.id
_entity.type
_entity.pdbx_description
1 polymer ?
#
loop_
_entity_poly.entity_id
_entity_poly.type
_entity_poly.pdbx_seq_one_letter_code
_entity_poly.pdbx_strand_id
1 'polypeptide(L)'
;LYAGHVIDISEKRKLLLRGVVLYWICALGLLGLSIYNDKTDHGTDQNTLIIAIGIYFIIFCTGIIRSFTGPSFGTIVGSIMPKHLLQNATTWSQGIWLSASILGHSIVGFIIAGFGHTGSLIVVVALVSIGFMFISKINPLPPHADIVVDQKPMESVKEGLRYVYNTKELLGALSLDLFAVLFGGAVAMIPVFAKDILNVGPIGFGWLNAAADIGAMLIIFIITLFPVNAGQGKKLLIAVGGFGICIIVFALSKIFWISFAALVLSGILDGFSMIVRGTIVQLKTPDHMRGRVMSVNSMFINSSNEL
;
A
#
# COMPACT_ATOMS: atom_id res chain seq x y z
N LEU A 1 3.21 -0.05 16.08
CA LEU A 1 4.11 0.13 17.22
C LEU A 1 4.57 -1.20 17.81
N TYR A 2 3.65 -2.05 18.30
CA TYR A 2 3.95 -3.38 18.84
C TYR A 2 4.67 -4.26 17.79
N ALA A 3 4.20 -4.24 16.54
CA ALA A 3 4.83 -4.95 15.44
C ALA A 3 6.28 -4.51 15.19
N GLY A 4 6.59 -3.21 15.28
CA GLY A 4 7.96 -2.70 15.15
C GLY A 4 8.90 -3.29 16.20
N HIS A 5 8.48 -3.29 17.46
CA HIS A 5 9.26 -3.91 18.55
C HIS A 5 9.52 -5.40 18.32
N VAL A 6 8.48 -6.14 17.90
CA VAL A 6 8.61 -7.58 17.58
C VAL A 6 9.56 -7.81 16.41
N ILE A 7 9.56 -6.94 15.40
CA ILE A 7 10.48 -7.03 14.24
C ILE A 7 11.93 -6.83 14.67
N ASP A 8 12.18 -5.86 15.55
CA ASP A 8 13.54 -5.51 15.99
C ASP A 8 14.20 -6.64 16.79
N ILE A 9 13.43 -7.34 17.64
CA ILE A 9 13.93 -8.45 18.48
C ILE A 9 13.88 -9.83 17.81
N SER A 10 13.18 -9.96 16.67
CA SER A 10 12.96 -11.23 15.98
C SER A 10 13.95 -11.47 14.84
N GLU A 11 14.19 -12.73 14.51
CA GLU A 11 14.86 -13.10 13.27
C GLU A 11 13.95 -12.72 12.08
N LYS A 12 14.38 -11.72 11.33
CA LYS A 12 13.60 -11.07 10.28
C LYS A 12 13.10 -12.05 9.21
N ARG A 13 13.94 -13.00 8.78
CA ARG A 13 13.57 -14.04 7.82
C ARG A 13 12.45 -14.93 8.36
N LYS A 14 12.58 -15.42 9.59
CA LYS A 14 11.54 -16.29 10.20
C LYS A 14 10.22 -15.55 10.36
N LEU A 15 10.27 -14.29 10.74
CA LEU A 15 9.07 -13.46 10.86
C LEU A 15 8.37 -13.31 9.52
N LEU A 16 9.13 -13.01 8.45
CA LEU A 16 8.59 -12.89 7.10
C LEU A 16 8.02 -14.22 6.59
N LEU A 17 8.73 -15.35 6.80
CA LEU A 17 8.24 -16.68 6.41
C LEU A 17 6.93 -17.04 7.12
N ARG A 18 6.82 -16.77 8.44
CA ARG A 18 5.58 -16.97 9.19
C ARG A 18 4.45 -16.12 8.62
N GLY A 19 4.73 -14.85 8.29
CA GLY A 19 3.75 -13.98 7.65
C GLY A 19 3.26 -14.52 6.30
N VAL A 20 4.16 -15.00 5.45
CA VAL A 20 3.79 -15.60 4.15
C VAL A 20 2.99 -16.89 4.32
N VAL A 21 3.31 -17.75 5.30
CA VAL A 21 2.49 -18.93 5.61
C VAL A 21 1.09 -18.53 6.05
N LEU A 22 0.96 -17.49 6.88
CA LEU A 22 -0.36 -16.98 7.29
C LEU A 22 -1.14 -16.39 6.10
N TYR A 23 -0.49 -15.65 5.19
CA TYR A 23 -1.11 -15.21 3.94
C TYR A 23 -1.57 -16.39 3.08
N TRP A 24 -0.77 -17.44 3.01
CA TRP A 24 -1.13 -18.66 2.28
C TRP A 24 -2.38 -19.33 2.86
N ILE A 25 -2.48 -19.44 4.19
CA ILE A 25 -3.67 -19.92 4.88
C ILE A 25 -4.89 -19.05 4.57
N CYS A 26 -4.74 -17.72 4.62
CA CYS A 26 -5.80 -16.78 4.25
C CYS A 26 -6.24 -16.96 2.78
N ALA A 27 -5.30 -17.14 1.85
CA ALA A 27 -5.60 -17.37 0.45
C ALA A 27 -6.36 -18.69 0.23
N LEU A 28 -5.97 -19.77 0.92
CA LEU A 28 -6.69 -21.04 0.92
C LEU A 28 -8.09 -20.90 1.52
N GLY A 29 -8.26 -20.10 2.57
CA GLY A 29 -9.55 -19.78 3.16
C GLY A 29 -10.48 -19.09 2.17
N LEU A 30 -9.97 -18.06 1.44
CA LEU A 30 -10.74 -17.39 0.38
C LEU A 30 -11.10 -18.34 -0.75
N LEU A 31 -10.18 -19.20 -1.18
CA LEU A 31 -10.41 -20.22 -2.20
C LEU A 31 -11.52 -21.21 -1.74
N GLY A 32 -11.45 -21.66 -0.49
CA GLY A 32 -12.47 -22.54 0.09
C GLY A 32 -13.85 -21.89 0.11
N LEU A 33 -13.94 -20.60 0.50
CA LEU A 33 -15.20 -19.83 0.47
C LEU A 33 -15.72 -19.65 -0.96
N SER A 34 -14.84 -19.41 -1.94
CA SER A 34 -15.22 -19.27 -3.34
C SER A 34 -15.79 -20.60 -3.91
N ILE A 35 -15.13 -21.72 -3.64
CA ILE A 35 -15.59 -23.05 -4.04
C ILE A 35 -16.92 -23.39 -3.35
N TYR A 36 -17.08 -23.01 -2.10
CA TYR A 36 -18.35 -23.19 -1.38
C TYR A 36 -19.48 -22.38 -2.02
N ASN A 37 -19.21 -21.12 -2.36
CA ASN A 37 -20.15 -20.25 -3.05
C ASN A 37 -20.58 -20.82 -4.42
N ASP A 38 -19.64 -21.37 -5.20
CA ASP A 38 -19.92 -21.93 -6.52
C ASP A 38 -20.77 -23.22 -6.45
N LYS A 39 -20.75 -23.93 -5.31
CA LYS A 39 -21.49 -25.17 -5.10
C LYS A 39 -22.86 -24.99 -4.42
N THR A 40 -23.07 -23.84 -3.80
CA THR A 40 -24.31 -23.59 -3.02
C THR A 40 -25.29 -22.81 -3.88
N ASP A 41 -26.55 -23.25 -3.88
CA ASP A 41 -27.64 -22.54 -4.58
C ASP A 41 -27.78 -21.12 -4.05
N HIS A 42 -27.76 -20.13 -4.96
CA HIS A 42 -27.73 -18.69 -4.68
C HIS A 42 -29.04 -18.14 -4.06
N GLY A 43 -29.84 -18.96 -3.40
CA GLY A 43 -31.22 -18.63 -2.97
C GLY A 43 -31.42 -18.38 -1.47
N THR A 44 -30.42 -18.60 -0.62
CA THR A 44 -30.58 -18.41 0.83
C THR A 44 -29.76 -17.26 1.35
N ASP A 45 -30.41 -16.22 1.88
CA ASP A 45 -29.78 -15.04 2.53
C ASP A 45 -28.73 -15.46 3.58
N GLN A 46 -28.92 -16.62 4.22
CA GLN A 46 -28.04 -17.14 5.25
C GLN A 46 -26.66 -17.56 4.70
N ASN A 47 -26.58 -18.15 3.51
CA ASN A 47 -25.32 -18.55 2.90
C ASN A 47 -24.49 -17.32 2.47
N THR A 48 -25.16 -16.32 1.92
CA THR A 48 -24.52 -15.04 1.55
C THR A 48 -23.91 -14.34 2.77
N LEU A 49 -24.60 -14.37 3.92
CA LEU A 49 -24.11 -13.78 5.16
C LEU A 49 -22.87 -14.51 5.69
N ILE A 50 -22.88 -15.85 5.68
CA ILE A 50 -21.73 -16.67 6.14
C ILE A 50 -20.49 -16.39 5.29
N ILE A 51 -20.65 -16.33 3.97
CA ILE A 51 -19.55 -16.02 3.03
C ILE A 51 -19.01 -14.63 3.29
N ALA A 52 -19.89 -13.62 3.44
CA ALA A 52 -19.49 -12.25 3.72
C ALA A 52 -18.70 -12.14 5.05
N ILE A 53 -19.20 -12.75 6.12
CA ILE A 53 -18.50 -12.79 7.42
C ILE A 53 -17.13 -13.46 7.26
N GLY A 54 -17.06 -14.58 6.54
CA GLY A 54 -15.79 -15.28 6.28
C GLY A 54 -14.78 -14.41 5.53
N ILE A 55 -15.23 -13.69 4.50
CA ILE A 55 -14.38 -12.76 3.74
C ILE A 55 -13.88 -11.62 4.64
N TYR A 56 -14.78 -10.96 5.41
CA TYR A 56 -14.37 -9.88 6.32
C TYR A 56 -13.40 -10.36 7.41
N PHE A 57 -13.60 -11.57 7.94
CA PHE A 57 -12.68 -12.17 8.90
C PHE A 57 -11.29 -12.39 8.29
N ILE A 58 -11.22 -12.90 7.05
CA ILE A 58 -9.95 -13.10 6.35
C ILE A 58 -9.28 -11.75 6.05
N ILE A 59 -10.03 -10.73 5.63
CA ILE A 59 -9.52 -9.37 5.43
C ILE A 59 -8.91 -8.83 6.74
N PHE A 60 -9.61 -8.97 7.86
CA PHE A 60 -9.10 -8.58 9.17
C PHE A 60 -7.78 -9.30 9.52
N CYS A 61 -7.71 -10.62 9.31
CA CYS A 61 -6.49 -11.40 9.52
C CYS A 61 -5.34 -10.93 8.62
N THR A 62 -5.59 -10.66 7.34
CA THR A 62 -4.57 -10.15 6.42
C THR A 62 -4.07 -8.77 6.82
N GLY A 63 -4.92 -7.90 7.36
CA GLY A 63 -4.53 -6.60 7.93
C GLY A 63 -3.54 -6.74 9.10
N ILE A 64 -3.82 -7.67 10.02
CA ILE A 64 -2.90 -7.98 11.13
C ILE A 64 -1.56 -8.49 10.58
N ILE A 65 -1.57 -9.44 9.66
CA ILE A 65 -0.35 -10.01 9.07
C ILE A 65 0.47 -8.90 8.38
N ARG A 66 -0.19 -8.01 7.64
CA ARG A 66 0.44 -6.88 6.94
C ARG A 66 1.17 -5.92 7.88
N SER A 67 0.64 -5.70 9.09
CA SER A 67 1.27 -4.82 10.07
C SER A 67 2.65 -5.32 10.53
N PHE A 68 2.92 -6.62 10.43
CA PHE A 68 4.22 -7.24 10.74
C PHE A 68 5.09 -7.42 9.50
N THR A 69 4.51 -7.86 8.38
CA THR A 69 5.29 -8.19 7.17
C THR A 69 5.76 -6.97 6.40
N GLY A 70 4.97 -5.90 6.34
CA GLY A 70 5.31 -4.68 5.62
C GLY A 70 6.63 -4.06 6.08
N PRO A 71 6.77 -3.67 7.36
CA PRO A 71 8.02 -3.12 7.88
C PRO A 71 9.19 -4.11 7.83
N SER A 72 8.92 -5.43 8.00
CA SER A 72 9.96 -6.47 7.97
C SER A 72 10.69 -6.53 6.64
N PHE A 73 9.99 -6.34 5.52
CA PHE A 73 10.60 -6.35 4.19
C PHE A 73 11.63 -5.22 4.03
N GLY A 74 11.28 -4.00 4.43
CA GLY A 74 12.21 -2.86 4.40
C GLY A 74 13.44 -3.05 5.29
N THR A 75 13.27 -3.67 6.46
CA THR A 75 14.39 -3.95 7.38
C THR A 75 15.34 -5.05 6.86
N ILE A 76 14.83 -6.02 6.11
CA ILE A 76 15.65 -7.06 5.45
C ILE A 76 16.55 -6.42 4.39
N VAL A 77 16.00 -5.57 3.52
CA VAL A 77 16.77 -4.85 2.50
C VAL A 77 17.89 -4.04 3.14
N GLY A 78 17.57 -3.30 4.21
CA GLY A 78 18.56 -2.52 4.97
C GLY A 78 19.64 -3.36 5.67
N SER A 79 19.33 -4.62 6.01
CA SER A 79 20.29 -5.53 6.68
C SER A 79 21.22 -6.26 5.72
N ILE A 80 20.79 -6.50 4.49
CA ILE A 80 21.57 -7.25 3.48
C ILE A 80 22.52 -6.31 2.73
N MET A 81 22.13 -5.03 2.53
CA MET A 81 22.86 -4.12 1.66
C MET A 81 23.93 -3.31 2.41
N PRO A 82 25.13 -3.15 1.84
CA PRO A 82 26.13 -2.20 2.33
C PRO A 82 25.58 -0.77 2.32
N LYS A 83 26.01 0.04 3.30
CA LYS A 83 25.50 1.41 3.48
C LYS A 83 25.58 2.28 2.19
N HIS A 84 26.64 2.14 1.40
CA HIS A 84 26.84 2.90 0.16
C HIS A 84 25.91 2.49 -0.99
N LEU A 85 25.31 1.28 -0.94
CA LEU A 85 24.35 0.78 -1.93
C LEU A 85 22.91 0.86 -1.46
N LEU A 86 22.66 1.26 -0.20
CA LEU A 86 21.35 1.25 0.41
C LEU A 86 20.33 2.11 -0.36
N GLN A 87 20.74 3.28 -0.84
CA GLN A 87 19.88 4.16 -1.63
C GLN A 87 19.43 3.47 -2.93
N ASN A 88 20.35 2.85 -3.67
CA ASN A 88 20.04 2.13 -4.89
C ASN A 88 19.11 0.93 -4.61
N ALA A 89 19.40 0.16 -3.56
CA ALA A 89 18.56 -0.98 -3.17
C ALA A 89 17.14 -0.56 -2.81
N THR A 90 16.97 0.56 -2.10
CA THR A 90 15.67 1.12 -1.76
C THR A 90 14.91 1.57 -3.01
N THR A 91 15.59 2.26 -3.94
CA THR A 91 15.00 2.69 -5.22
C THR A 91 14.54 1.49 -6.05
N TRP A 92 15.37 0.45 -6.18
CA TRP A 92 15.00 -0.78 -6.86
C TRP A 92 13.82 -1.49 -6.20
N SER A 93 13.81 -1.56 -4.87
CA SER A 93 12.73 -2.16 -4.10
C SER A 93 11.39 -1.45 -4.36
N GLN A 94 11.38 -0.12 -4.36
CA GLN A 94 10.19 0.67 -4.68
C GLN A 94 9.75 0.50 -6.15
N GLY A 95 10.71 0.48 -7.07
CA GLY A 95 10.43 0.23 -8.49
C GLY A 95 9.79 -1.15 -8.74
N ILE A 96 10.31 -2.19 -8.10
CA ILE A 96 9.76 -3.55 -8.18
C ILE A 96 8.35 -3.59 -7.59
N TRP A 97 8.15 -2.97 -6.41
CA TRP A 97 6.84 -2.91 -5.77
C TRP A 97 5.80 -2.24 -6.66
N LEU A 98 6.11 -1.08 -7.21
CA LEU A 98 5.21 -0.35 -8.10
C LEU A 98 4.93 -1.09 -9.42
N SER A 99 5.97 -1.70 -10.01
CA SER A 99 5.81 -2.54 -11.21
C SER A 99 4.91 -3.75 -10.95
N ALA A 100 5.09 -4.40 -9.79
CA ALA A 100 4.25 -5.53 -9.37
C ALA A 100 2.80 -5.10 -9.13
N SER A 101 2.58 -3.90 -8.57
CA SER A 101 1.23 -3.33 -8.36
C SER A 101 0.52 -3.10 -9.70
N ILE A 102 1.18 -2.41 -10.64
CA ILE A 102 0.63 -2.15 -11.97
C ILE A 102 0.30 -3.45 -12.71
N LEU A 103 1.25 -4.38 -12.74
CA LEU A 103 1.05 -5.68 -13.39
C LEU A 103 -0.06 -6.48 -12.72
N GLY A 104 -0.09 -6.49 -11.38
CA GLY A 104 -1.12 -7.18 -10.61
C GLY A 104 -2.51 -6.66 -10.92
N HIS A 105 -2.71 -5.34 -10.84
CA HIS A 105 -3.99 -4.71 -11.14
C HIS A 105 -4.41 -4.91 -12.61
N SER A 106 -3.49 -4.77 -13.55
CA SER A 106 -3.80 -4.94 -14.98
C SER A 106 -4.13 -6.40 -15.34
N ILE A 107 -3.34 -7.36 -14.84
CA ILE A 107 -3.46 -8.77 -15.21
C ILE A 107 -4.64 -9.44 -14.51
N VAL A 108 -4.99 -9.02 -13.28
CA VAL A 108 -6.10 -9.64 -12.54
C VAL A 108 -7.42 -9.60 -13.29
N GLY A 109 -7.68 -8.52 -14.03
CA GLY A 109 -8.89 -8.41 -14.85
C GLY A 109 -8.98 -9.47 -15.95
N PHE A 110 -7.86 -9.79 -16.60
CA PHE A 110 -7.77 -10.85 -17.61
C PHE A 110 -7.90 -12.24 -16.98
N ILE A 111 -7.29 -12.45 -15.80
CA ILE A 111 -7.39 -13.73 -15.08
C ILE A 111 -8.85 -13.98 -14.67
N ILE A 112 -9.54 -12.98 -14.12
CA ILE A 112 -10.96 -13.10 -13.74
C ILE A 112 -11.83 -13.36 -14.97
N ALA A 113 -11.58 -12.67 -16.08
CA ALA A 113 -12.34 -12.85 -17.32
C ALA A 113 -12.15 -14.25 -17.92
N GLY A 114 -10.95 -14.84 -17.83
CA GLY A 114 -10.63 -16.15 -18.40
C GLY A 114 -10.92 -17.34 -17.49
N PHE A 115 -10.66 -17.21 -16.20
CA PHE A 115 -10.70 -18.32 -15.22
C PHE A 115 -11.75 -18.13 -14.12
N GLY A 116 -12.49 -17.01 -14.12
CA GLY A 116 -13.44 -16.66 -13.07
C GLY A 116 -12.79 -16.32 -11.74
N HIS A 117 -13.61 -16.11 -10.71
CA HIS A 117 -13.13 -15.73 -9.37
C HIS A 117 -12.34 -16.86 -8.69
N THR A 118 -12.83 -18.09 -8.77
CA THR A 118 -12.20 -19.27 -8.17
C THR A 118 -10.86 -19.57 -8.83
N GLY A 119 -10.77 -19.49 -10.17
CA GLY A 119 -9.51 -19.63 -10.90
C GLY A 119 -8.48 -18.55 -10.53
N SER A 120 -8.92 -17.32 -10.32
CA SER A 120 -8.03 -16.22 -9.88
C SER A 120 -7.43 -16.52 -8.51
N LEU A 121 -8.19 -17.06 -7.57
CA LEU A 121 -7.71 -17.42 -6.24
C LEU A 121 -6.69 -18.57 -6.28
N ILE A 122 -6.84 -19.52 -7.20
CA ILE A 122 -5.83 -20.57 -7.43
C ILE A 122 -4.49 -19.94 -7.88
N VAL A 123 -4.54 -18.95 -8.79
CA VAL A 123 -3.34 -18.22 -9.22
C VAL A 123 -2.70 -17.50 -8.02
N VAL A 124 -3.48 -16.86 -7.16
CA VAL A 124 -2.98 -16.20 -5.95
C VAL A 124 -2.26 -17.19 -5.03
N VAL A 125 -2.87 -18.37 -4.76
CA VAL A 125 -2.25 -19.41 -3.94
C VAL A 125 -0.93 -19.88 -4.55
N ALA A 126 -0.87 -20.06 -5.87
CA ALA A 126 0.34 -20.46 -6.58
C ALA A 126 1.44 -19.38 -6.45
N LEU A 127 1.10 -18.11 -6.66
CA LEU A 127 2.05 -16.99 -6.56
C LEU A 127 2.61 -16.83 -5.13
N VAL A 128 1.75 -16.96 -4.10
CA VAL A 128 2.19 -16.94 -2.70
C VAL A 128 3.11 -18.11 -2.39
N SER A 129 2.83 -19.30 -2.93
CA SER A 129 3.69 -20.48 -2.80
C SER A 129 5.07 -20.27 -3.43
N ILE A 130 5.12 -19.67 -4.62
CA ILE A 130 6.37 -19.30 -5.29
C ILE A 130 7.14 -18.27 -4.45
N GLY A 131 6.45 -17.25 -3.92
CA GLY A 131 7.04 -16.25 -3.02
C GLY A 131 7.65 -16.89 -1.77
N PHE A 132 6.96 -17.84 -1.16
CA PHE A 132 7.48 -18.61 -0.02
C PHE A 132 8.78 -19.35 -0.38
N MET A 133 8.82 -19.99 -1.55
CA MET A 133 10.03 -20.71 -2.01
C MET A 133 11.23 -19.76 -2.17
N PHE A 134 11.03 -18.55 -2.72
CA PHE A 134 12.12 -17.59 -2.85
C PHE A 134 12.60 -17.05 -1.51
N ILE A 135 11.67 -16.68 -0.62
CA ILE A 135 12.02 -16.17 0.73
C ILE A 135 12.72 -17.24 1.57
N SER A 136 12.35 -18.51 1.41
CA SER A 136 13.00 -19.61 2.12
C SER A 136 14.47 -19.81 1.75
N LYS A 137 14.91 -19.33 0.57
CA LYS A 137 16.31 -19.37 0.11
C LYS A 137 17.19 -18.24 0.68
N ILE A 138 16.59 -17.23 1.31
CA ILE A 138 17.36 -16.14 1.95
C ILE A 138 18.10 -16.71 3.16
N ASN A 139 19.36 -16.32 3.36
CA ASN A 139 20.13 -16.72 4.53
C ASN A 139 19.51 -16.17 5.82
N PRO A 140 19.65 -16.87 6.96
CA PRO A 140 19.21 -16.37 8.26
C PRO A 140 19.81 -14.99 8.56
N LEU A 141 18.97 -14.06 9.02
CA LEU A 141 19.34 -12.70 9.37
C LEU A 141 19.13 -12.53 10.89
N PRO A 142 20.20 -12.68 11.70
CA PRO A 142 20.07 -12.53 13.14
C PRO A 142 19.65 -11.10 13.51
N PRO A 143 18.97 -10.92 14.64
CA PRO A 143 18.66 -9.58 15.17
C PRO A 143 19.95 -8.81 15.41
N HIS A 144 19.92 -7.48 15.21
CA HIS A 144 21.07 -6.62 15.54
C HIS A 144 21.23 -6.60 17.06
N ALA A 145 22.42 -7.00 17.54
CA ALA A 145 22.74 -7.09 18.96
C ALA A 145 22.81 -5.73 19.69
N ASP A 146 22.83 -4.62 18.95
CA ASP A 146 23.11 -3.28 19.49
C ASP A 146 21.86 -2.42 19.79
N ILE A 147 20.66 -3.00 19.74
CA ILE A 147 19.46 -2.24 20.09
C ILE A 147 19.30 -2.28 21.61
N VAL A 148 19.82 -1.25 22.28
CA VAL A 148 19.50 -0.96 23.68
C VAL A 148 18.01 -0.60 23.75
N VAL A 149 17.22 -1.56 24.14
CA VAL A 149 15.75 -1.45 24.28
C VAL A 149 15.44 -0.76 25.61
N ASP A 150 15.85 0.48 25.79
CA ASP A 150 15.61 1.21 27.05
C ASP A 150 14.56 2.33 26.94
N GLN A 151 13.87 2.46 25.80
CA GLN A 151 12.78 3.43 25.66
C GLN A 151 11.43 2.74 25.44
N LYS A 152 10.46 3.07 26.30
CA LYS A 152 9.09 2.61 26.11
C LYS A 152 8.56 3.07 24.76
N PRO A 153 8.09 2.16 23.88
CA PRO A 153 7.68 2.50 22.51
C PRO A 153 6.65 3.64 22.46
N MET A 154 5.78 3.74 23.45
CA MET A 154 4.75 4.77 23.57
C MET A 154 5.31 6.17 23.83
N GLU A 155 6.42 6.31 24.55
CA GLU A 155 7.07 7.60 24.80
C GLU A 155 7.72 8.13 23.51
N SER A 156 8.35 7.27 22.75
CA SER A 156 8.93 7.61 21.46
C SER A 156 7.88 8.12 20.46
N VAL A 157 6.68 7.53 20.47
CA VAL A 157 5.57 7.98 19.62
C VAL A 157 5.03 9.33 20.06
N LYS A 158 4.83 9.52 21.38
CA LYS A 158 4.38 10.81 21.91
C LYS A 158 5.36 11.93 21.57
N GLU A 159 6.66 11.65 21.62
CA GLU A 159 7.69 12.62 21.28
C GLU A 159 7.67 12.94 19.77
N GLY A 160 7.53 11.92 18.92
CA GLY A 160 7.36 12.11 17.47
C GLY A 160 6.10 12.92 17.13
N LEU A 161 4.96 12.60 17.73
CA LEU A 161 3.72 13.36 17.58
C LEU A 161 3.85 14.81 18.04
N ARG A 162 4.47 15.03 19.21
CA ARG A 162 4.74 16.38 19.72
C ARG A 162 5.63 17.19 18.79
N TYR A 163 6.66 16.54 18.22
CA TYR A 163 7.55 17.18 17.25
C TYR A 163 6.80 17.59 15.97
N VAL A 164 6.00 16.68 15.40
CA VAL A 164 5.18 16.96 14.21
C VAL A 164 4.18 18.08 14.50
N TYR A 165 3.50 18.05 15.65
CA TYR A 165 2.54 19.09 16.02
C TYR A 165 3.18 20.47 16.19
N ASN A 166 4.39 20.55 16.73
CA ASN A 166 5.11 21.79 16.95
C ASN A 166 5.78 22.32 15.67
N THR A 167 5.96 21.49 14.63
CA THR A 167 6.57 21.88 13.37
C THR A 167 5.48 22.10 12.32
N LYS A 168 5.08 23.35 12.14
CA LYS A 168 3.92 23.73 11.30
C LYS A 168 3.99 23.19 9.87
N GLU A 169 5.18 23.15 9.28
CA GLU A 169 5.38 22.63 7.92
C GLU A 169 5.15 21.12 7.84
N LEU A 170 5.56 20.36 8.85
CA LEU A 170 5.31 18.92 8.94
C LEU A 170 3.83 18.65 9.17
N LEU A 171 3.24 19.33 10.15
CA LEU A 171 1.82 19.19 10.46
C LEU A 171 0.97 19.51 9.24
N GLY A 172 1.26 20.61 8.55
CA GLY A 172 0.52 21.01 7.35
C GLY A 172 0.64 19.98 6.22
N ALA A 173 1.86 19.48 5.95
CA ALA A 173 2.09 18.50 4.89
C ALA A 173 1.39 17.16 5.17
N LEU A 174 1.47 16.65 6.41
CA LEU A 174 0.86 15.39 6.80
C LEU A 174 -0.67 15.49 6.89
N SER A 175 -1.20 16.60 7.43
CA SER A 175 -2.65 16.81 7.51
C SER A 175 -3.29 16.97 6.14
N LEU A 176 -2.65 17.70 5.21
CA LEU A 176 -3.12 17.84 3.83
C LEU A 176 -3.30 16.48 3.15
N ASP A 177 -2.33 15.60 3.32
CA ASP A 177 -2.39 14.24 2.77
C ASP A 177 -3.49 13.40 3.43
N LEU A 178 -3.54 13.41 4.78
CA LEU A 178 -4.57 12.69 5.52
C LEU A 178 -5.98 13.05 5.00
N PHE A 179 -6.28 14.34 4.89
CA PHE A 179 -7.59 14.79 4.44
C PHE A 179 -7.81 14.54 2.95
N ALA A 180 -6.79 14.69 2.10
CA ALA A 180 -6.90 14.41 0.68
C ALA A 180 -7.26 12.96 0.41
N VAL A 181 -6.59 12.02 1.07
CA VAL A 181 -6.84 10.58 0.90
C VAL A 181 -8.15 10.17 1.57
N LEU A 182 -8.44 10.65 2.79
CA LEU A 182 -9.66 10.34 3.52
C LEU A 182 -10.93 10.75 2.75
N PHE A 183 -10.94 11.94 2.14
CA PHE A 183 -12.07 12.41 1.35
C PHE A 183 -11.99 12.03 -0.13
N GLY A 184 -10.83 11.60 -0.60
CA GLY A 184 -10.57 11.20 -1.98
C GLY A 184 -10.76 9.71 -2.26
N GLY A 185 -11.34 8.90 -1.36
CA GLY A 185 -11.43 7.43 -1.39
C GLY A 185 -12.00 6.78 -2.66
N ALA A 186 -11.61 7.29 -3.83
CA ALA A 186 -12.06 6.84 -5.14
C ALA A 186 -11.73 5.37 -5.42
N VAL A 187 -10.61 4.87 -4.88
CA VAL A 187 -10.14 3.50 -5.11
C VAL A 187 -11.16 2.49 -4.58
N ALA A 188 -11.76 2.74 -3.42
CA ALA A 188 -12.78 1.87 -2.84
C ALA A 188 -14.05 1.79 -3.71
N MET A 189 -14.34 2.83 -4.50
CA MET A 189 -15.52 2.89 -5.36
C MET A 189 -15.27 2.34 -6.78
N ILE A 190 -14.03 2.07 -7.17
CA ILE A 190 -13.71 1.56 -8.53
C ILE A 190 -14.52 0.30 -8.90
N PRO A 191 -14.74 -0.71 -8.01
CA PRO A 191 -15.55 -1.88 -8.36
C PRO A 191 -17.00 -1.50 -8.73
N VAL A 192 -17.63 -0.61 -7.97
CA VAL A 192 -19.01 -0.13 -8.22
C VAL A 192 -19.05 0.66 -9.52
N PHE A 193 -18.09 1.59 -9.74
CA PHE A 193 -18.00 2.36 -10.99
C PHE A 193 -17.81 1.47 -12.21
N ALA A 194 -16.91 0.48 -12.15
CA ALA A 194 -16.64 -0.43 -13.26
C ALA A 194 -17.88 -1.28 -13.62
N LYS A 195 -18.61 -1.76 -12.60
CA LYS A 195 -19.75 -2.66 -12.78
C LYS A 195 -21.03 -1.91 -13.14
N ASP A 196 -21.41 -0.91 -12.33
CA ASP A 196 -22.76 -0.34 -12.33
C ASP A 196 -22.87 0.96 -13.16
N ILE A 197 -21.75 1.69 -13.33
CA ILE A 197 -21.77 2.99 -14.04
C ILE A 197 -21.14 2.86 -15.42
N LEU A 198 -19.93 2.29 -15.52
CA LEU A 198 -19.18 2.19 -16.76
C LEU A 198 -19.48 0.91 -17.54
N ASN A 199 -19.97 -0.15 -16.89
CA ASN A 199 -20.30 -1.46 -17.48
C ASN A 199 -19.14 -2.07 -18.29
N VAL A 200 -17.89 -1.97 -17.77
CA VAL A 200 -16.67 -2.31 -18.53
C VAL A 200 -16.11 -3.72 -18.26
N GLY A 201 -16.78 -4.48 -17.41
CA GLY A 201 -16.38 -5.85 -17.08
C GLY A 201 -15.04 -5.96 -16.32
N PRO A 202 -14.53 -7.20 -16.10
CA PRO A 202 -13.32 -7.44 -15.29
C PRO A 202 -12.05 -6.80 -15.87
N ILE A 203 -11.91 -6.76 -17.19
CA ILE A 203 -10.72 -6.17 -17.87
C ILE A 203 -10.70 -4.66 -17.64
N GLY A 204 -11.84 -3.97 -17.84
CA GLY A 204 -11.94 -2.55 -17.58
C GLY A 204 -11.72 -2.20 -16.10
N PHE A 205 -12.23 -3.03 -15.19
CA PHE A 205 -11.95 -2.93 -13.76
C PHE A 205 -10.44 -3.00 -13.46
N GLY A 206 -9.72 -3.97 -14.05
CA GLY A 206 -8.27 -4.10 -13.87
C GLY A 206 -7.52 -2.85 -14.33
N TRP A 207 -7.86 -2.29 -15.49
CA TRP A 207 -7.26 -1.07 -16.01
C TRP A 207 -7.55 0.16 -15.14
N LEU A 208 -8.77 0.30 -14.62
CA LEU A 208 -9.10 1.40 -13.69
C LEU A 208 -8.29 1.33 -12.39
N ASN A 209 -8.09 0.13 -11.85
CA ASN A 209 -7.24 -0.06 -10.68
C ASN A 209 -5.77 0.27 -10.96
N ALA A 210 -5.25 -0.12 -12.14
CA ALA A 210 -3.87 0.18 -12.54
C ALA A 210 -3.63 1.66 -12.85
N ALA A 211 -4.68 2.43 -13.14
CA ALA A 211 -4.57 3.80 -13.65
C ALA A 211 -3.79 4.72 -12.70
N ALA A 212 -4.09 4.69 -11.39
CA ALA A 212 -3.41 5.52 -10.40
C ALA A 212 -1.93 5.12 -10.25
N ASP A 213 -1.62 3.83 -10.23
CA ASP A 213 -0.24 3.32 -10.16
C ASP A 213 0.57 3.72 -11.41
N ILE A 214 -0.04 3.68 -12.59
CA ILE A 214 0.57 4.16 -13.85
C ILE A 214 0.90 5.65 -13.73
N GLY A 215 -0.02 6.45 -13.19
CA GLY A 215 0.19 7.88 -12.94
C GLY A 215 1.35 8.14 -11.97
N ALA A 216 1.37 7.42 -10.86
CA ALA A 216 2.44 7.51 -9.86
C ALA A 216 3.81 7.12 -10.44
N MET A 217 3.87 6.08 -11.29
CA MET A 217 5.10 5.68 -11.96
C MET A 217 5.60 6.75 -12.93
N LEU A 218 4.70 7.35 -13.71
CA LEU A 218 5.04 8.42 -14.66
C LEU A 218 5.65 9.62 -13.95
N ILE A 219 5.07 10.07 -12.84
CA ILE A 219 5.59 11.25 -12.12
C ILE A 219 6.92 10.95 -11.43
N ILE A 220 7.14 9.75 -10.89
CA ILE A 220 8.43 9.35 -10.35
C ILE A 220 9.52 9.43 -11.42
N PHE A 221 9.23 8.95 -12.62
CA PHE A 221 10.16 9.03 -13.75
C PHE A 221 10.44 10.50 -14.15
N ILE A 222 9.41 11.33 -14.26
CA ILE A 222 9.54 12.75 -14.58
C ILE A 222 10.38 13.48 -13.53
N ILE A 223 10.14 13.29 -12.24
CA ILE A 223 10.88 13.97 -11.16
C ILE A 223 12.34 13.49 -11.08
N THR A 224 12.60 12.24 -11.44
CA THR A 224 13.98 11.74 -11.52
C THR A 224 14.78 12.47 -12.59
N LEU A 225 14.15 12.83 -13.71
CA LEU A 225 14.78 13.61 -14.77
C LEU A 225 14.79 15.12 -14.48
N PHE A 226 13.77 15.63 -13.81
CA PHE A 226 13.57 17.07 -13.52
C PHE A 226 13.31 17.29 -12.02
N PRO A 227 14.37 17.32 -11.18
CA PRO A 227 14.21 17.46 -9.74
C PRO A 227 13.52 18.77 -9.32
N VAL A 228 12.64 18.68 -8.33
CA VAL A 228 11.87 19.82 -7.81
C VAL A 228 12.60 20.49 -6.65
N ASN A 229 13.32 21.57 -6.91
CA ASN A 229 14.23 22.16 -5.93
C ASN A 229 13.67 23.34 -5.11
N ALA A 230 12.54 23.96 -5.49
CA ALA A 230 12.01 25.16 -4.83
C ALA A 230 10.47 25.19 -4.76
N GLY A 231 9.94 25.91 -3.77
CA GLY A 231 8.50 26.19 -3.65
C GLY A 231 7.65 24.97 -3.30
N GLN A 232 8.18 24.01 -2.55
CA GLN A 232 7.56 22.70 -2.26
C GLN A 232 6.17 22.81 -1.66
N GLY A 233 5.93 23.70 -0.70
CA GLY A 233 4.62 23.83 -0.05
C GLY A 233 3.51 24.29 -1.00
N LYS A 234 3.78 25.31 -1.87
CA LYS A 234 2.81 25.79 -2.86
C LYS A 234 2.51 24.72 -3.92
N LYS A 235 3.54 23.99 -4.37
CA LYS A 235 3.38 22.90 -5.34
C LYS A 235 2.59 21.74 -4.75
N LEU A 236 2.81 21.42 -3.47
CA LEU A 236 2.04 20.41 -2.74
C LEU A 236 0.56 20.78 -2.69
N LEU A 237 0.23 22.04 -2.37
CA LEU A 237 -1.15 22.51 -2.32
C LEU A 237 -1.84 22.41 -3.69
N ILE A 238 -1.14 22.80 -4.76
CA ILE A 238 -1.66 22.67 -6.13
C ILE A 238 -1.89 21.21 -6.50
N ALA A 239 -0.96 20.31 -6.14
CA ALA A 239 -1.08 18.88 -6.42
C ALA A 239 -2.30 18.29 -5.70
N VAL A 240 -2.47 18.58 -4.41
CA VAL A 240 -3.62 18.10 -3.63
C VAL A 240 -4.94 18.69 -4.17
N GLY A 241 -4.99 19.96 -4.52
CA GLY A 241 -6.17 20.57 -5.13
C GLY A 241 -6.51 19.94 -6.49
N GLY A 242 -5.51 19.72 -7.33
CA GLY A 242 -5.67 19.02 -8.60
C GLY A 242 -6.11 17.56 -8.44
N PHE A 243 -5.57 16.84 -7.45
CA PHE A 243 -6.04 15.51 -7.09
C PHE A 243 -7.54 15.49 -6.79
N GLY A 244 -8.03 16.43 -5.94
CA GLY A 244 -9.45 16.56 -5.65
C GLY A 244 -10.30 16.81 -6.89
N ILE A 245 -9.84 17.65 -7.83
CA ILE A 245 -10.52 17.88 -9.10
C ILE A 245 -10.59 16.59 -9.94
N CYS A 246 -9.50 15.82 -10.01
CA CYS A 246 -9.49 14.54 -10.71
C CYS A 246 -10.50 13.55 -10.13
N ILE A 247 -10.62 13.48 -8.80
CA ILE A 247 -11.62 12.64 -8.14
C ILE A 247 -13.05 13.08 -8.46
N ILE A 248 -13.32 14.38 -8.50
CA ILE A 248 -14.63 14.91 -8.91
C ILE A 248 -14.94 14.56 -10.37
N VAL A 249 -13.97 14.73 -11.28
CA VAL A 249 -14.11 14.34 -12.69
C VAL A 249 -14.38 12.84 -12.82
N PHE A 250 -13.65 12.00 -12.09
CA PHE A 250 -13.90 10.57 -12.03
C PHE A 250 -15.33 10.26 -11.56
N ALA A 251 -15.77 10.88 -10.46
CA ALA A 251 -17.09 10.65 -9.86
C ALA A 251 -18.25 11.05 -10.78
N LEU A 252 -18.08 12.07 -11.61
CA LEU A 252 -19.09 12.53 -12.55
C LEU A 252 -19.03 11.84 -13.93
N SER A 253 -17.95 11.14 -14.22
CA SER A 253 -17.71 10.52 -15.52
C SER A 253 -18.55 9.26 -15.72
N LYS A 254 -19.12 9.14 -16.92
CA LYS A 254 -19.79 7.93 -17.42
C LYS A 254 -19.06 7.29 -18.60
N ILE A 255 -17.86 7.78 -18.93
CA ILE A 255 -17.06 7.35 -20.06
C ILE A 255 -15.75 6.76 -19.54
N PHE A 256 -15.45 5.51 -19.91
CA PHE A 256 -14.27 4.78 -19.44
C PHE A 256 -12.98 5.58 -19.63
N TRP A 257 -12.73 6.14 -20.81
CA TRP A 257 -11.48 6.85 -21.09
C TRP A 257 -11.30 8.12 -20.27
N ILE A 258 -12.39 8.83 -19.96
CA ILE A 258 -12.36 10.02 -19.10
C ILE A 258 -12.06 9.59 -17.66
N SER A 259 -12.73 8.54 -17.18
CA SER A 259 -12.49 7.96 -15.85
C SER A 259 -11.06 7.47 -15.71
N PHE A 260 -10.56 6.75 -16.71
CA PHE A 260 -9.19 6.26 -16.73
C PHE A 260 -8.18 7.42 -16.72
N ALA A 261 -8.34 8.41 -17.59
CA ALA A 261 -7.46 9.58 -17.61
C ALA A 261 -7.49 10.38 -16.30
N ALA A 262 -8.68 10.56 -15.70
CA ALA A 262 -8.82 11.22 -14.41
C ALA A 262 -8.07 10.45 -13.30
N LEU A 263 -8.15 9.13 -13.27
CA LEU A 263 -7.42 8.29 -12.32
C LEU A 263 -5.90 8.31 -12.57
N VAL A 264 -5.43 8.31 -13.83
CA VAL A 264 -4.00 8.47 -14.14
C VAL A 264 -3.50 9.83 -13.66
N LEU A 265 -4.24 10.91 -13.94
CA LEU A 265 -3.88 12.25 -13.47
C LEU A 265 -3.90 12.34 -11.95
N SER A 266 -4.88 11.73 -11.28
CA SER A 266 -4.91 11.66 -9.82
C SER A 266 -3.66 10.95 -9.27
N GLY A 267 -3.24 9.85 -9.88
CA GLY A 267 -2.01 9.14 -9.52
C GLY A 267 -0.73 9.97 -9.73
N ILE A 268 -0.67 10.77 -10.82
CA ILE A 268 0.44 11.72 -11.05
C ILE A 268 0.51 12.74 -9.91
N LEU A 269 -0.61 13.33 -9.53
CA LEU A 269 -0.67 14.39 -8.53
C LEU A 269 -0.43 13.85 -7.11
N ASP A 270 -0.94 12.67 -6.79
CA ASP A 270 -0.70 11.99 -5.53
C ASP A 270 0.77 11.54 -5.40
N GLY A 271 1.33 10.91 -6.43
CA GLY A 271 2.75 10.55 -6.47
C GLY A 271 3.68 11.77 -6.33
N PHE A 272 3.33 12.90 -6.96
CA PHE A 272 4.04 14.17 -6.76
C PHE A 272 3.94 14.63 -5.30
N SER A 273 2.74 14.62 -4.73
CA SER A 273 2.48 14.98 -3.33
C SER A 273 3.31 14.11 -2.38
N MET A 274 3.34 12.80 -2.60
CA MET A 274 4.09 11.84 -1.80
C MET A 274 5.61 12.15 -1.79
N ILE A 275 6.19 12.46 -2.96
CA ILE A 275 7.62 12.78 -3.07
C ILE A 275 7.93 14.10 -2.37
N VAL A 276 7.13 15.15 -2.61
CA VAL A 276 7.34 16.47 -1.98
C VAL A 276 7.19 16.38 -0.47
N ARG A 277 6.16 15.69 0.02
CA ARG A 277 5.93 15.44 1.44
C ARG A 277 7.08 14.67 2.08
N GLY A 278 7.52 13.58 1.45
CA GLY A 278 8.69 12.82 1.90
C GLY A 278 9.94 13.68 2.01
N THR A 279 10.15 14.57 1.06
CA THR A 279 11.28 15.54 1.08
C THR A 279 11.14 16.54 2.23
N ILE A 280 9.95 17.10 2.46
CA ILE A 280 9.71 18.02 3.59
C ILE A 280 9.98 17.30 4.92
N VAL A 281 9.48 16.08 5.09
CA VAL A 281 9.72 15.28 6.29
C VAL A 281 11.21 15.06 6.53
N GLN A 282 11.97 14.70 5.50
CA GLN A 282 13.42 14.48 5.63
C GLN A 282 14.19 15.75 5.95
N LEU A 283 13.88 16.86 5.28
CA LEU A 283 14.59 18.12 5.46
C LEU A 283 14.29 18.82 6.80
N LYS A 284 13.06 18.65 7.32
CA LYS A 284 12.60 19.31 8.55
C LYS A 284 12.78 18.45 9.80
N THR A 285 13.26 17.22 9.67
CA THR A 285 13.42 16.30 10.80
C THR A 285 14.90 16.10 11.12
N PRO A 286 15.36 16.45 12.33
CA PRO A 286 16.73 16.15 12.79
C PRO A 286 16.98 14.63 12.82
N ASP A 287 18.24 14.22 12.63
CA ASP A 287 18.60 12.81 12.53
C ASP A 287 18.17 11.97 13.74
N HIS A 288 18.28 12.53 14.96
CA HIS A 288 17.89 11.83 16.20
C HIS A 288 16.38 11.66 16.37
N MET A 289 15.54 12.41 15.62
CA MET A 289 14.06 12.30 15.62
C MET A 289 13.50 11.59 14.40
N ARG A 290 14.37 11.28 13.40
CA ARG A 290 13.93 10.79 12.09
C ARG A 290 13.07 9.51 12.18
N GLY A 291 13.49 8.52 12.95
CA GLY A 291 12.72 7.29 13.14
C GLY A 291 11.33 7.53 13.75
N ARG A 292 11.25 8.40 14.77
CA ARG A 292 10.00 8.75 15.47
C ARG A 292 9.03 9.48 14.54
N VAL A 293 9.50 10.48 13.80
CA VAL A 293 8.70 11.24 12.83
C VAL A 293 8.25 10.37 11.66
N MET A 294 9.13 9.47 11.16
CA MET A 294 8.76 8.53 10.10
C MET A 294 7.69 7.53 10.57
N SER A 295 7.73 7.09 11.83
CA SER A 295 6.68 6.23 12.39
C SER A 295 5.33 6.96 12.46
N VAL A 296 5.33 8.24 12.83
CA VAL A 296 4.14 9.10 12.82
C VAL A 296 3.63 9.28 11.39
N ASN A 297 4.51 9.59 10.42
CA ASN A 297 4.13 9.70 9.01
C ASN A 297 3.50 8.41 8.47
N SER A 298 4.07 7.25 8.77
CA SER A 298 3.50 5.95 8.39
C SER A 298 2.13 5.71 9.02
N MET A 299 1.92 6.15 10.25
CA MET A 299 0.64 6.06 10.93
C MET A 299 -0.42 6.93 10.23
N PHE A 300 -0.08 8.16 9.84
CA PHE A 300 -0.97 9.04 9.06
C PHE A 300 -1.35 8.43 7.72
N ILE A 301 -0.35 7.94 6.95
CA ILE A 301 -0.57 7.31 5.63
C ILE A 301 -1.47 6.07 5.75
N ASN A 302 -1.16 5.17 6.70
CA ASN A 302 -1.94 3.94 6.84
C ASN A 302 -3.36 4.23 7.32
N SER A 303 -3.56 5.17 8.25
CA SER A 303 -4.90 5.56 8.71
C SER A 303 -5.74 6.16 7.59
N SER A 304 -5.17 6.95 6.69
CA SER A 304 -5.91 7.57 5.59
C SER A 304 -6.28 6.57 4.47
N ASN A 305 -5.47 5.52 4.28
CA ASN A 305 -5.72 4.52 3.22
C ASN A 305 -6.69 3.40 3.64
N GLU A 306 -6.87 3.18 4.96
CA GLU A 306 -7.69 2.07 5.47
C GLU A 306 -9.07 2.54 6.01
N LEU A 307 -9.32 3.85 6.10
CA LEU A 307 -10.60 4.46 6.47
C LEU A 307 -11.42 4.85 5.24
#